data_64d544a6c4c7bbc04a4c6be1d6e6ef0a
#
_entry.id   64d544a6c4c7bbc04a4c6be1d6e6ef0a
#
_cell.length_a   1.000
_cell.length_b   1.000
_cell.length_c   1.000
_cell.angle_alpha   90.00
_cell.angle_beta   90.00
_cell.angle_gamma   90.00
#
_symmetry.space_group_name_H-M   'P 1'
#
loop_
_entity.id
_entity.type
_entity.pdbx_description
1 polymer ?
#
loop_
_entity_poly.entity_id
_entity_poly.type
_entity_poly.pdbx_seq_one_letter_code
_entity_poly.pdbx_strand_id
1 'polypeptide(L)'
;MVKRPTPGKEKCHDVAEFLGIPFEKSVKGVGLAADRTDEKGNPLPAKIVLILLRADHDLNEVKAGHLPELKDGFRFATDAEILENFGSKPGYLGPVGIKEDVAVYADLTVANMSDFCCGANEEGYHYTGVNFGRDLPEPKVADLRNVVEGDASPDGKGMLRLQRGIEVGHVFYLGTKYSEALNATYLDENGQPKVLEMGCYGIGVTRLAGAAIEQSHDERGIIWPDSIAPFEVVICPMNYSKSEAVREAADRLYEELKAQGVDVILDDRDMRPGVMFADWELIGVPHRVVIGDRGLKNGEVEYANRRNLAEKVMVKTEEAVEFVTKQIKR
;
A
#
# COMPACT_ATOMS: atom_id res chain seq x y z
N MET A 1 -16.98 -32.68 21.08
CA MET A 1 -17.54 -32.18 19.82
C MET A 1 -19.05 -32.34 19.78
N VAL A 2 -19.81 -31.31 19.42
CA VAL A 2 -21.28 -31.34 19.31
C VAL A 2 -21.71 -30.68 18.02
N LYS A 3 -22.53 -31.35 17.21
CA LYS A 3 -23.14 -30.77 15.99
C LYS A 3 -24.30 -29.86 16.37
N ARG A 4 -24.29 -28.63 15.87
CA ARG A 4 -25.28 -27.58 16.16
C ARG A 4 -25.97 -27.11 14.87
N PRO A 5 -27.30 -26.94 14.85
CA PRO A 5 -27.98 -26.32 13.72
C PRO A 5 -27.67 -24.81 13.68
N THR A 6 -27.34 -24.32 12.50
CA THR A 6 -27.02 -22.91 12.22
C THR A 6 -27.65 -22.50 10.88
N PRO A 7 -28.98 -22.52 10.76
CA PRO A 7 -29.70 -22.37 9.51
C PRO A 7 -29.41 -20.99 8.88
N GLY A 8 -28.96 -20.98 7.62
CA GLY A 8 -28.70 -19.77 6.86
C GLY A 8 -27.47 -18.95 7.38
N LYS A 9 -26.63 -19.55 8.23
CA LYS A 9 -25.42 -18.89 8.75
C LYS A 9 -24.18 -19.48 8.08
N GLU A 10 -23.56 -18.70 7.19
CA GLU A 10 -22.38 -19.10 6.40
C GLU A 10 -21.12 -18.36 6.84
N LYS A 11 -21.28 -17.10 7.27
CA LYS A 11 -20.13 -16.27 7.72
C LYS A 11 -19.80 -16.60 9.17
N CYS A 12 -18.52 -16.76 9.46
CA CYS A 12 -18.03 -17.10 10.81
C CYS A 12 -18.54 -16.15 11.90
N HIS A 13 -18.65 -14.85 11.61
CA HIS A 13 -19.20 -13.87 12.56
C HIS A 13 -20.65 -14.18 12.91
N ASP A 14 -21.50 -14.43 11.89
CA ASP A 14 -22.92 -14.71 12.08
C ASP A 14 -23.14 -16.05 12.82
N VAL A 15 -22.26 -17.03 12.58
CA VAL A 15 -22.25 -18.32 13.28
C VAL A 15 -21.88 -18.14 14.75
N ALA A 16 -20.83 -17.39 15.03
CA ALA A 16 -20.35 -17.13 16.39
C ALA A 16 -21.41 -16.40 17.22
N GLU A 17 -22.03 -15.35 16.66
CA GLU A 17 -23.12 -14.61 17.29
C GLU A 17 -24.33 -15.51 17.55
N PHE A 18 -24.78 -16.28 16.55
CA PHE A 18 -25.92 -17.18 16.66
C PHE A 18 -25.72 -18.27 17.75
N LEU A 19 -24.50 -18.78 17.85
CA LEU A 19 -24.16 -19.82 18.83
C LEU A 19 -23.77 -19.28 20.21
N GLY A 20 -23.62 -17.95 20.34
CA GLY A 20 -23.20 -17.29 21.58
C GLY A 20 -21.77 -17.65 21.99
N ILE A 21 -20.86 -17.83 21.04
CA ILE A 21 -19.46 -18.16 21.28
C ILE A 21 -18.54 -16.99 20.91
N PRO A 22 -17.36 -16.85 21.55
CA PRO A 22 -16.36 -15.87 21.13
C PRO A 22 -15.93 -16.09 19.67
N PHE A 23 -15.82 -15.02 18.90
CA PHE A 23 -15.44 -15.08 17.48
C PHE A 23 -14.10 -15.77 17.25
N GLU A 24 -13.14 -15.54 18.16
CA GLU A 24 -11.81 -16.12 18.15
C GLU A 24 -11.80 -17.66 18.39
N LYS A 25 -12.95 -18.22 18.80
CA LYS A 25 -13.13 -19.67 18.89
C LYS A 25 -13.62 -20.30 17.59
N SER A 26 -13.90 -19.50 16.58
CA SER A 26 -14.33 -20.01 15.28
C SER A 26 -13.11 -20.26 14.35
N VAL A 27 -13.18 -21.37 13.63
CA VAL A 27 -12.20 -21.79 12.62
C VAL A 27 -12.89 -21.87 11.27
N LYS A 28 -12.34 -21.18 10.28
CA LYS A 28 -12.79 -21.26 8.88
C LYS A 28 -11.94 -22.24 8.08
N GLY A 29 -12.62 -23.03 7.25
CA GLY A 29 -12.00 -23.90 6.27
C GLY A 29 -11.89 -23.22 4.91
N VAL A 30 -10.70 -23.21 4.32
CA VAL A 30 -10.45 -22.70 2.96
C VAL A 30 -9.99 -23.85 2.08
N GLY A 31 -10.76 -24.16 1.05
CA GLY A 31 -10.42 -25.19 0.07
C GLY A 31 -9.51 -24.63 -1.03
N LEU A 32 -8.33 -25.21 -1.19
CA LEU A 32 -7.41 -24.91 -2.28
C LEU A 32 -7.26 -26.13 -3.19
N ALA A 33 -7.03 -25.90 -4.47
CA ALA A 33 -6.88 -26.92 -5.50
C ALA A 33 -5.59 -26.72 -6.30
N ALA A 34 -4.77 -27.76 -6.37
CA ALA A 34 -3.62 -27.82 -7.26
C ALA A 34 -3.99 -28.67 -8.49
N ASP A 35 -3.98 -28.04 -9.67
CA ASP A 35 -4.26 -28.74 -10.93
C ASP A 35 -3.15 -29.74 -11.24
N ARG A 36 -3.52 -30.89 -11.78
CA ARG A 36 -2.61 -32.00 -12.07
C ARG A 36 -2.80 -32.48 -13.49
N THR A 37 -1.72 -32.99 -14.08
CA THR A 37 -1.74 -33.64 -15.39
C THR A 37 -1.03 -35.00 -15.28
N ASP A 38 -1.42 -35.93 -16.16
CA ASP A 38 -0.68 -37.18 -16.35
C ASP A 38 0.62 -36.96 -17.16
N GLU A 39 1.42 -38.00 -17.35
CA GLU A 39 2.67 -37.95 -18.12
C GLU A 39 2.47 -37.54 -19.59
N LYS A 40 1.24 -37.60 -20.09
CA LYS A 40 0.86 -37.22 -21.46
C LYS A 40 0.28 -35.82 -21.56
N GLY A 41 0.18 -35.08 -20.40
CA GLY A 41 -0.37 -33.75 -20.33
C GLY A 41 -1.91 -33.70 -20.23
N ASN A 42 -2.59 -34.85 -20.04
CA ASN A 42 -4.04 -34.82 -19.85
C ASN A 42 -4.41 -34.40 -18.43
N PRO A 43 -5.48 -33.60 -18.25
CA PRO A 43 -5.90 -33.16 -16.93
C PRO A 43 -6.34 -34.33 -16.04
N LEU A 44 -5.86 -34.34 -14.81
CA LEU A 44 -6.28 -35.22 -13.71
C LEU A 44 -7.12 -34.44 -12.71
N PRO A 45 -7.91 -35.11 -11.84
CA PRO A 45 -8.57 -34.45 -10.71
C PRO A 45 -7.57 -33.64 -9.89
N ALA A 46 -7.92 -32.41 -9.57
CA ALA A 46 -7.05 -31.52 -8.78
C ALA A 46 -6.79 -32.13 -7.37
N LYS A 47 -5.59 -31.91 -6.85
CA LYS A 47 -5.29 -32.21 -5.45
C LYS A 47 -5.94 -31.17 -4.55
N ILE A 48 -6.85 -31.60 -3.68
CA ILE A 48 -7.53 -30.70 -2.77
C ILE A 48 -6.77 -30.61 -1.44
N VAL A 49 -6.64 -29.38 -0.95
CA VAL A 49 -6.02 -29.03 0.33
C VAL A 49 -7.01 -28.20 1.14
N LEU A 50 -7.31 -28.60 2.35
CA LEU A 50 -8.08 -27.84 3.31
C LEU A 50 -7.14 -27.07 4.24
N ILE A 51 -7.23 -25.75 4.20
CA ILE A 51 -6.53 -24.87 5.14
C ILE A 51 -7.49 -24.45 6.24
N LEU A 52 -7.05 -24.61 7.49
CA LEU A 52 -7.80 -24.18 8.67
C LEU A 52 -7.17 -22.90 9.26
N LEU A 53 -7.96 -21.85 9.31
CA LEU A 53 -7.57 -20.55 9.87
C LEU A 53 -8.53 -20.14 10.98
N ARG A 54 -8.06 -19.41 11.99
CA ARG A 54 -8.95 -18.73 12.91
C ARG A 54 -9.79 -17.72 12.13
N ALA A 55 -11.04 -17.55 12.49
CA ALA A 55 -12.02 -16.82 11.67
C ALA A 55 -11.64 -15.37 11.37
N ASP A 56 -10.96 -14.71 12.28
CA ASP A 56 -10.45 -13.33 12.16
C ASP A 56 -9.10 -13.20 11.42
N HIS A 57 -8.51 -14.31 10.95
CA HIS A 57 -7.26 -14.32 10.21
C HIS A 57 -7.50 -14.58 8.72
N ASP A 58 -6.70 -13.97 7.86
CA ASP A 58 -6.74 -14.19 6.42
C ASP A 58 -5.58 -15.05 5.92
N LEU A 59 -5.86 -15.85 4.90
CA LEU A 59 -4.86 -16.68 4.23
C LEU A 59 -3.77 -15.81 3.59
N ASN A 60 -2.52 -16.21 3.81
CA ASN A 60 -1.40 -15.71 3.04
C ASN A 60 -1.11 -16.69 1.90
N GLU A 61 -1.50 -16.30 0.68
CA GLU A 61 -1.35 -17.17 -0.50
C GLU A 61 0.11 -17.50 -0.83
N VAL A 62 1.05 -16.59 -0.55
CA VAL A 62 2.49 -16.84 -0.75
C VAL A 62 2.97 -17.94 0.19
N LYS A 63 2.59 -17.89 1.47
CA LYS A 63 2.93 -18.95 2.44
C LYS A 63 2.26 -20.27 2.06
N ALA A 64 1.00 -20.26 1.64
CA ALA A 64 0.29 -21.45 1.17
C ALA A 64 0.99 -22.10 -0.03
N GLY A 65 1.52 -21.29 -0.96
CA GLY A 65 2.29 -21.77 -2.11
C GLY A 65 3.60 -22.47 -1.76
N HIS A 66 4.07 -22.41 -0.52
CA HIS A 66 5.23 -23.19 -0.07
C HIS A 66 4.86 -24.59 0.42
N LEU A 67 3.57 -24.92 0.55
CA LEU A 67 3.16 -26.26 0.92
C LEU A 67 3.49 -27.27 -0.19
N PRO A 68 3.92 -28.50 0.17
CA PRO A 68 4.35 -29.50 -0.83
C PRO A 68 3.32 -29.79 -1.93
N GLU A 69 2.03 -29.78 -1.57
CA GLU A 69 0.93 -30.05 -2.49
C GLU A 69 0.59 -28.86 -3.41
N LEU A 70 1.04 -27.62 -3.05
CA LEU A 70 0.65 -26.35 -3.73
C LEU A 70 1.84 -25.62 -4.40
N LYS A 71 3.06 -26.10 -4.24
CA LYS A 71 4.30 -25.43 -4.67
C LYS A 71 4.41 -25.21 -6.19
N ASP A 72 3.74 -26.03 -6.98
CA ASP A 72 3.77 -25.94 -8.44
C ASP A 72 2.63 -25.08 -9.01
N GLY A 73 1.87 -24.43 -8.13
CA GLY A 73 0.74 -23.57 -8.43
C GLY A 73 -0.57 -24.10 -7.82
N PHE A 74 -1.43 -23.18 -7.48
CA PHE A 74 -2.75 -23.50 -6.92
C PHE A 74 -3.76 -22.39 -7.23
N ARG A 75 -5.02 -22.70 -6.99
CA ARG A 75 -6.16 -21.78 -7.02
C ARG A 75 -7.12 -22.12 -5.89
N PHE A 76 -8.09 -21.27 -5.64
CA PHE A 76 -9.21 -21.66 -4.78
C PHE A 76 -10.00 -22.78 -5.44
N ALA A 77 -10.45 -23.73 -4.64
CA ALA A 77 -11.29 -24.83 -5.11
C ALA A 77 -12.64 -24.29 -5.60
N THR A 78 -13.13 -24.83 -6.71
CA THR A 78 -14.46 -24.49 -7.23
C THR A 78 -15.57 -25.08 -6.35
N ASP A 79 -16.78 -24.53 -6.43
CA ASP A 79 -17.93 -25.04 -5.68
C ASP A 79 -18.20 -26.53 -5.98
N ALA A 80 -17.96 -26.98 -7.22
CA ALA A 80 -18.10 -28.38 -7.61
C ALA A 80 -17.07 -29.27 -6.91
N GLU A 81 -15.80 -28.84 -6.86
CA GLU A 81 -14.73 -29.55 -6.15
C GLU A 81 -14.97 -29.56 -4.64
N ILE A 82 -15.48 -28.47 -4.08
CA ILE A 82 -15.86 -28.40 -2.68
C ILE A 82 -17.00 -29.38 -2.38
N LEU A 83 -18.07 -29.35 -3.18
CA LEU A 83 -19.20 -30.27 -3.01
C LEU A 83 -18.75 -31.74 -3.12
N GLU A 84 -17.91 -32.07 -4.10
CA GLU A 84 -17.40 -33.42 -4.32
C GLU A 84 -16.53 -33.92 -3.16
N ASN A 85 -15.67 -33.07 -2.61
CA ASN A 85 -14.68 -33.49 -1.61
C ASN A 85 -15.14 -33.34 -0.15
N PHE A 86 -16.06 -32.40 0.11
CA PHE A 86 -16.55 -32.11 1.47
C PHE A 86 -18.04 -32.44 1.65
N GLY A 87 -18.81 -32.63 0.56
CA GLY A 87 -20.25 -32.93 0.64
C GLY A 87 -21.13 -31.72 0.94
N SER A 88 -20.58 -30.50 0.93
CA SER A 88 -21.28 -29.28 1.27
C SER A 88 -20.85 -28.11 0.37
N LYS A 89 -21.56 -26.99 0.47
CA LYS A 89 -21.20 -25.73 -0.18
C LYS A 89 -20.13 -24.96 0.61
N PRO A 90 -19.46 -23.97 -0.01
CA PRO A 90 -18.66 -23.00 0.75
C PRO A 90 -19.41 -22.40 1.92
N GLY A 91 -18.72 -22.05 3.01
CA GLY A 91 -19.30 -21.51 4.23
C GLY A 91 -19.53 -22.53 5.34
N TYR A 92 -19.58 -23.84 5.01
CA TYR A 92 -19.80 -24.91 5.98
C TYR A 92 -18.63 -25.90 6.07
N LEU A 93 -17.46 -25.52 5.53
CA LEU A 93 -16.30 -26.39 5.46
C LEU A 93 -15.63 -26.58 6.83
N GLY A 94 -15.29 -27.82 7.11
CA GLY A 94 -14.56 -28.21 8.32
C GLY A 94 -13.78 -29.50 8.12
N PRO A 95 -12.92 -29.86 9.09
CA PRO A 95 -12.02 -31.03 8.97
C PRO A 95 -12.68 -32.36 9.31
N VAL A 96 -13.97 -32.37 9.65
CA VAL A 96 -14.68 -33.57 10.13
C VAL A 96 -15.31 -34.31 8.97
N GLY A 97 -15.02 -35.62 8.80
CA GLY A 97 -15.72 -36.48 7.82
C GLY A 97 -15.37 -36.17 6.36
N ILE A 98 -14.19 -35.64 6.09
CA ILE A 98 -13.68 -35.35 4.73
C ILE A 98 -13.08 -36.61 4.10
N LYS A 99 -12.87 -36.61 2.78
CA LYS A 99 -12.18 -37.68 2.06
C LYS A 99 -10.73 -37.83 2.55
N GLU A 100 -10.22 -39.07 2.58
CA GLU A 100 -8.86 -39.38 3.09
C GLU A 100 -7.75 -38.76 2.23
N ASP A 101 -8.01 -38.49 0.95
CA ASP A 101 -7.04 -37.91 0.03
C ASP A 101 -6.94 -36.38 0.11
N VAL A 102 -7.83 -35.72 0.86
CA VAL A 102 -7.75 -34.28 1.15
C VAL A 102 -6.66 -34.02 2.20
N ALA A 103 -5.65 -33.26 1.84
CA ALA A 103 -4.64 -32.83 2.80
C ALA A 103 -5.18 -31.72 3.70
N VAL A 104 -5.01 -31.84 5.03
CA VAL A 104 -5.45 -30.84 6.00
C VAL A 104 -4.26 -30.16 6.63
N TYR A 105 -4.24 -28.83 6.56
CA TYR A 105 -3.25 -27.99 7.23
C TYR A 105 -3.95 -27.03 8.17
N ALA A 106 -3.47 -26.97 9.41
CA ALA A 106 -3.87 -25.94 10.37
C ALA A 106 -2.80 -24.86 10.47
N ASP A 107 -3.24 -23.61 10.47
CA ASP A 107 -2.35 -22.51 10.86
C ASP A 107 -1.85 -22.71 12.30
N LEU A 108 -0.66 -22.16 12.60
CA LEU A 108 -0.06 -22.22 13.94
C LEU A 108 -1.02 -21.81 15.06
N THR A 109 -1.87 -20.81 14.81
CA THR A 109 -2.86 -20.35 15.77
C THR A 109 -3.93 -21.43 16.01
N VAL A 110 -4.46 -22.03 14.94
CA VAL A 110 -5.52 -23.05 15.00
C VAL A 110 -5.00 -24.34 15.66
N ALA A 111 -3.77 -24.74 15.36
CA ALA A 111 -3.14 -25.92 15.97
C ALA A 111 -3.08 -25.85 17.51
N ASN A 112 -3.05 -24.65 18.06
CA ASN A 112 -3.02 -24.39 19.51
C ASN A 112 -4.40 -24.10 20.11
N MET A 113 -5.48 -24.17 19.33
CA MET A 113 -6.85 -23.93 19.82
C MET A 113 -7.45 -25.17 20.47
N SER A 114 -8.31 -24.93 21.46
CA SER A 114 -9.16 -25.94 22.08
C SER A 114 -10.61 -25.53 22.05
N ASP A 115 -11.51 -26.52 21.99
CA ASP A 115 -12.96 -26.33 22.00
C ASP A 115 -13.46 -25.36 20.94
N PHE A 116 -12.87 -25.44 19.73
CA PHE A 116 -13.21 -24.54 18.64
C PHE A 116 -14.52 -24.91 17.92
N CYS A 117 -15.06 -23.95 17.19
CA CYS A 117 -16.18 -24.13 16.29
C CYS A 117 -15.69 -24.18 14.84
N CYS A 118 -16.22 -25.11 14.04
CA CYS A 118 -15.92 -25.20 12.61
C CYS A 118 -17.14 -25.68 11.82
N GLY A 119 -17.10 -25.57 10.50
CA GLY A 119 -18.12 -26.14 9.62
C GLY A 119 -18.29 -27.66 9.80
N ALA A 120 -19.50 -28.14 9.57
CA ALA A 120 -19.83 -29.56 9.73
C ALA A 120 -19.87 -30.32 8.39
N ASN A 121 -19.41 -29.71 7.30
CA ASN A 121 -19.54 -30.23 5.93
C ASN A 121 -20.98 -30.60 5.57
N GLU A 122 -21.95 -29.86 6.14
CA GLU A 122 -23.36 -29.99 5.92
C GLU A 122 -24.01 -28.61 5.99
N GLU A 123 -24.82 -28.26 5.00
CA GLU A 123 -25.51 -26.97 4.94
C GLU A 123 -26.38 -26.74 6.17
N GLY A 124 -26.20 -25.59 6.82
CA GLY A 124 -26.93 -25.23 8.03
C GLY A 124 -26.44 -25.87 9.33
N TYR A 125 -25.24 -26.45 9.35
CA TYR A 125 -24.67 -27.06 10.55
C TYR A 125 -23.21 -26.69 10.78
N HIS A 126 -22.87 -26.54 12.07
CA HIS A 126 -21.49 -26.38 12.55
C HIS A 126 -21.23 -27.30 13.74
N TYR A 127 -19.96 -27.65 13.96
CA TYR A 127 -19.51 -28.32 15.17
C TYR A 127 -18.99 -27.31 16.19
N THR A 128 -19.27 -27.54 17.47
CA THR A 128 -18.72 -26.80 18.61
C THR A 128 -17.94 -27.74 19.53
N GLY A 129 -16.98 -27.21 20.26
CA GLY A 129 -16.17 -27.98 21.20
C GLY A 129 -15.27 -29.02 20.52
N VAL A 130 -14.74 -28.66 19.33
CA VAL A 130 -13.85 -29.56 18.57
C VAL A 130 -12.42 -29.42 19.08
N ASN A 131 -11.74 -30.56 19.17
CA ASN A 131 -10.34 -30.64 19.60
C ASN A 131 -9.57 -31.63 18.73
N PHE A 132 -8.35 -31.23 18.35
CA PHE A 132 -7.40 -32.18 17.77
C PHE A 132 -6.95 -33.21 18.85
N GLY A 133 -6.54 -34.37 18.40
CA GLY A 133 -6.15 -35.47 19.29
C GLY A 133 -7.29 -36.21 20.00
N ARG A 134 -8.47 -35.57 20.16
CA ARG A 134 -9.65 -36.16 20.77
C ARG A 134 -10.75 -36.49 19.73
N ASP A 135 -11.13 -35.51 18.91
CA ASP A 135 -12.24 -35.61 17.94
C ASP A 135 -11.71 -35.75 16.50
N LEU A 136 -10.53 -35.26 16.26
CA LEU A 136 -9.82 -35.25 14.98
C LEU A 136 -8.37 -35.68 15.16
N PRO A 137 -7.75 -36.27 14.13
CA PRO A 137 -6.29 -36.49 14.18
C PRO A 137 -5.56 -35.15 14.26
N GLU A 138 -4.32 -35.19 14.73
CA GLU A 138 -3.44 -34.01 14.71
C GLU A 138 -3.22 -33.57 13.26
N PRO A 139 -3.40 -32.26 12.96
CA PRO A 139 -3.27 -31.75 11.60
C PRO A 139 -1.78 -31.58 11.23
N LYS A 140 -1.48 -31.47 9.92
CA LYS A 140 -0.25 -30.86 9.50
C LYS A 140 -0.28 -29.38 9.87
N VAL A 141 0.82 -28.84 10.43
CA VAL A 141 0.89 -27.46 10.92
C VAL A 141 1.84 -26.64 10.09
N ALA A 142 1.41 -25.44 9.70
CA ALA A 142 2.25 -24.48 8.99
C ALA A 142 1.85 -23.02 9.34
N ASP A 143 2.75 -22.08 9.12
CA ASP A 143 2.42 -20.65 9.20
C ASP A 143 1.72 -20.23 7.88
N LEU A 144 0.42 -19.94 7.92
CA LEU A 144 -0.42 -19.80 6.73
C LEU A 144 -1.21 -18.49 6.68
N ARG A 145 -1.18 -17.68 7.73
CA ARG A 145 -1.96 -16.46 7.83
C ARG A 145 -1.17 -15.19 7.53
N ASN A 146 -1.88 -14.14 7.16
CA ASN A 146 -1.37 -12.79 7.24
C ASN A 146 -1.20 -12.36 8.71
N VAL A 147 -0.26 -11.47 8.97
CA VAL A 147 -0.15 -10.80 10.26
C VAL A 147 -1.36 -9.88 10.49
N VAL A 148 -1.71 -9.66 11.75
CA VAL A 148 -2.75 -8.71 12.16
C VAL A 148 -2.18 -7.67 13.11
N GLU A 149 -2.93 -6.57 13.28
CA GLU A 149 -2.60 -5.53 14.26
C GLU A 149 -2.45 -6.14 15.64
N GLY A 150 -1.37 -5.84 16.33
CA GLY A 150 -1.11 -6.34 17.68
C GLY A 150 -0.43 -7.72 17.75
N ASP A 151 -0.08 -8.35 16.63
CA ASP A 151 0.78 -9.53 16.66
C ASP A 151 2.15 -9.18 17.27
N ALA A 152 2.75 -10.15 17.95
CA ALA A 152 4.11 -9.99 18.46
C ALA A 152 5.11 -9.84 17.30
N SER A 153 6.05 -8.92 17.42
CA SER A 153 7.15 -8.82 16.46
C SER A 153 8.03 -10.07 16.50
N PRO A 154 8.49 -10.58 15.35
CA PRO A 154 9.36 -11.76 15.29
C PRO A 154 10.67 -11.64 16.08
N ASP A 155 11.14 -10.41 16.32
CA ASP A 155 12.34 -10.15 17.14
C ASP A 155 12.05 -10.07 18.66
N GLY A 156 10.80 -10.23 19.06
CA GLY A 156 10.34 -10.20 20.44
C GLY A 156 10.35 -8.82 21.10
N LYS A 157 10.58 -7.73 20.35
CA LYS A 157 10.76 -6.38 20.91
C LYS A 157 9.55 -5.47 20.81
N GLY A 158 8.39 -6.01 20.52
CA GLY A 158 7.17 -5.19 20.46
C GLY A 158 6.02 -5.87 19.75
N MET A 159 5.04 -5.06 19.38
CA MET A 159 3.83 -5.47 18.68
C MET A 159 3.82 -4.87 17.28
N LEU A 160 3.30 -5.61 16.31
CA LEU A 160 3.16 -5.14 14.94
C LEU A 160 2.07 -4.06 14.83
N ARG A 161 2.34 -3.04 14.03
CA ARG A 161 1.36 -2.04 13.60
C ARG A 161 1.20 -2.13 12.11
N LEU A 162 -0.06 -2.14 11.64
CA LEU A 162 -0.38 -2.13 10.23
C LEU A 162 -0.54 -0.69 9.75
N GLN A 163 0.29 -0.28 8.80
CA GLN A 163 0.22 1.04 8.20
C GLN A 163 0.18 0.91 6.67
N ARG A 164 -0.64 1.75 6.04
CA ARG A 164 -0.61 1.89 4.59
C ARG A 164 0.39 2.97 4.22
N GLY A 165 1.22 2.68 3.24
CA GLY A 165 2.19 3.60 2.67
C GLY A 165 2.03 3.69 1.16
N ILE A 166 2.60 4.74 0.57
CA ILE A 166 2.74 4.85 -0.88
C ILE A 166 4.11 4.30 -1.25
N GLU A 167 4.16 3.22 -2.02
CA GLU A 167 5.41 2.66 -2.52
C GLU A 167 6.02 3.60 -3.56
N VAL A 168 7.10 4.27 -3.19
CA VAL A 168 7.82 5.21 -4.07
C VAL A 168 9.03 4.58 -4.76
N GLY A 169 9.52 3.47 -4.24
CA GLY A 169 10.63 2.72 -4.81
C GLY A 169 10.63 1.27 -4.33
N HIS A 170 11.30 0.40 -5.09
CA HIS A 170 11.39 -1.03 -4.81
C HIS A 170 12.77 -1.58 -5.19
N VAL A 171 13.29 -2.45 -4.34
CA VAL A 171 14.51 -3.21 -4.59
C VAL A 171 14.11 -4.64 -4.95
N PHE A 172 14.55 -5.11 -6.12
CA PHE A 172 14.25 -6.44 -6.61
C PHE A 172 15.50 -7.32 -6.54
N TYR A 173 15.39 -8.49 -5.96
CA TYR A 173 16.37 -9.56 -6.11
C TYR A 173 15.93 -10.45 -7.28
N LEU A 174 16.67 -10.42 -8.37
CA LEU A 174 16.36 -11.16 -9.59
C LEU A 174 17.09 -12.52 -9.68
N GLY A 175 18.06 -12.74 -8.81
CA GLY A 175 18.90 -13.95 -8.83
C GLY A 175 19.55 -14.15 -10.18
N THR A 176 19.50 -15.38 -10.70
CA THR A 176 20.09 -15.76 -11.99
C THR A 176 19.08 -15.83 -13.14
N LYS A 177 17.81 -15.45 -12.89
CA LYS A 177 16.70 -15.61 -13.84
C LYS A 177 16.99 -15.06 -15.24
N TYR A 178 17.62 -13.90 -15.32
CA TYR A 178 17.95 -13.27 -16.60
C TYR A 178 19.38 -13.55 -17.03
N SER A 179 20.32 -13.60 -16.10
CA SER A 179 21.73 -13.82 -16.39
C SER A 179 22.00 -15.22 -16.97
N GLU A 180 21.31 -16.25 -16.53
CA GLU A 180 21.37 -17.58 -17.15
C GLU A 180 20.91 -17.55 -18.60
N ALA A 181 19.75 -16.97 -18.89
CA ALA A 181 19.20 -16.86 -20.23
C ALA A 181 20.10 -16.02 -21.17
N LEU A 182 20.78 -15.02 -20.63
CA LEU A 182 21.71 -14.15 -21.36
C LEU A 182 23.15 -14.69 -21.42
N ASN A 183 23.41 -15.83 -20.76
CA ASN A 183 24.75 -16.36 -20.54
C ASN A 183 25.74 -15.31 -20.00
N ALA A 184 25.22 -14.44 -19.08
CA ALA A 184 26.03 -13.41 -18.44
C ALA A 184 26.81 -14.01 -17.27
N THR A 185 28.11 -14.18 -17.45
CA THR A 185 28.98 -14.84 -16.49
C THR A 185 30.20 -13.97 -16.14
N TYR A 186 30.80 -14.25 -15.00
CA TYR A 186 32.11 -13.73 -14.60
C TYR A 186 33.02 -14.90 -14.21
N LEU A 187 34.32 -14.67 -14.18
CA LEU A 187 35.29 -15.64 -13.66
C LEU A 187 35.48 -15.40 -12.16
N ASP A 188 35.29 -16.44 -11.35
CA ASP A 188 35.58 -16.38 -9.94
C ASP A 188 37.11 -16.37 -9.66
N GLU A 189 37.50 -16.27 -8.39
CA GLU A 189 38.89 -16.26 -7.96
C GLU A 189 39.72 -17.48 -8.38
N ASN A 190 39.03 -18.58 -8.74
CA ASN A 190 39.65 -19.81 -9.25
C ASN A 190 39.62 -19.90 -10.78
N GLY A 191 39.18 -18.85 -11.48
CA GLY A 191 39.05 -18.78 -12.91
C GLY A 191 37.87 -19.60 -13.47
N GLN A 192 36.90 -19.98 -12.61
CA GLN A 192 35.71 -20.73 -13.04
C GLN A 192 34.59 -19.77 -13.41
N PRO A 193 33.88 -20.02 -14.53
CA PRO A 193 32.75 -19.20 -14.91
C PRO A 193 31.58 -19.39 -13.93
N LYS A 194 31.05 -18.28 -13.41
CA LYS A 194 29.84 -18.24 -12.59
C LYS A 194 28.82 -17.28 -13.17
N VAL A 195 27.54 -17.66 -13.11
CA VAL A 195 26.45 -16.80 -13.54
C VAL A 195 26.34 -15.61 -12.59
N LEU A 196 26.11 -14.41 -13.15
CA LEU A 196 25.92 -13.20 -12.38
C LEU A 196 24.60 -13.25 -11.60
N GLU A 197 24.65 -12.92 -10.33
CA GLU A 197 23.45 -12.59 -9.57
C GLU A 197 23.03 -11.14 -9.82
N MET A 198 21.74 -10.94 -10.08
CA MET A 198 21.22 -9.66 -10.51
C MET A 198 20.26 -9.06 -9.47
N GLY A 199 20.33 -7.75 -9.32
CA GLY A 199 19.35 -6.93 -8.63
C GLY A 199 18.80 -5.85 -9.55
N CYS A 200 17.64 -5.30 -9.19
CA CYS A 200 17.07 -4.15 -9.86
C CYS A 200 16.55 -3.16 -8.81
N TYR A 201 16.68 -1.87 -9.10
CA TYR A 201 16.34 -0.79 -8.19
C TYR A 201 15.44 0.18 -8.92
N GLY A 202 14.15 0.18 -8.56
CA GLY A 202 13.13 1.00 -9.20
C GLY A 202 12.72 2.20 -8.35
N ILE A 203 12.49 3.35 -9.00
CA ILE A 203 11.89 4.54 -8.39
C ILE A 203 10.74 5.01 -9.28
N GLY A 204 9.57 5.22 -8.66
CA GLY A 204 8.40 5.76 -9.34
C GLY A 204 8.44 7.30 -9.37
N VAL A 205 9.15 7.89 -10.34
CA VAL A 205 9.37 9.34 -10.39
C VAL A 205 8.06 10.13 -10.38
N THR A 206 7.08 9.76 -11.18
CA THR A 206 5.77 10.41 -11.19
C THR A 206 4.96 10.13 -9.93
N ARG A 207 5.12 8.95 -9.34
CA ARG A 207 4.50 8.58 -8.06
C ARG A 207 5.04 9.40 -6.91
N LEU A 208 6.33 9.79 -6.94
CA LEU A 208 6.92 10.68 -5.94
C LEU A 208 6.19 12.02 -5.86
N ALA A 209 5.86 12.62 -7.01
CA ALA A 209 5.09 13.86 -7.05
C ALA A 209 3.70 13.67 -6.42
N GLY A 210 2.97 12.61 -6.81
CA GLY A 210 1.68 12.26 -6.21
C GLY A 210 1.76 12.00 -4.71
N ALA A 211 2.78 11.28 -4.25
CA ALA A 211 3.00 11.01 -2.83
C ALA A 211 3.31 12.29 -2.03
N ALA A 212 4.09 13.21 -2.60
CA ALA A 212 4.38 14.50 -1.98
C ALA A 212 3.11 15.36 -1.83
N ILE A 213 2.26 15.39 -2.84
CA ILE A 213 0.97 16.09 -2.80
C ILE A 213 0.07 15.49 -1.72
N GLU A 214 -0.05 14.16 -1.69
CA GLU A 214 -0.90 13.45 -0.72
C GLU A 214 -0.49 13.72 0.73
N GLN A 215 0.81 13.91 0.98
CA GLN A 215 1.35 14.19 2.31
C GLN A 215 1.45 15.69 2.65
N SER A 216 1.38 16.58 1.66
CA SER A 216 1.67 18.00 1.80
C SER A 216 0.63 18.85 1.07
N HIS A 217 -0.56 18.93 1.63
CA HIS A 217 -1.66 19.78 1.14
C HIS A 217 -2.50 20.32 2.30
N ASP A 218 -3.34 21.30 2.01
CA ASP A 218 -4.40 21.79 2.88
C ASP A 218 -5.69 22.01 2.08
N GLU A 219 -6.71 22.62 2.68
CA GLU A 219 -8.01 22.90 2.03
C GLU A 219 -7.89 23.86 0.82
N ARG A 220 -6.79 24.59 0.68
CA ARG A 220 -6.54 25.54 -0.40
C ARG A 220 -5.81 24.93 -1.59
N GLY A 221 -5.09 23.82 -1.38
CA GLY A 221 -4.36 23.13 -2.42
C GLY A 221 -3.03 22.55 -1.97
N ILE A 222 -2.11 22.40 -2.91
CA ILE A 222 -0.82 21.74 -2.71
C ILE A 222 0.11 22.63 -1.86
N ILE A 223 0.96 21.98 -1.07
CA ILE A 223 2.08 22.61 -0.34
C ILE A 223 3.36 21.89 -0.76
N TRP A 224 3.93 22.28 -1.89
CA TRP A 224 5.13 21.61 -2.38
C TRP A 224 6.31 21.71 -1.42
N PRO A 225 7.10 20.64 -1.28
CA PRO A 225 8.50 20.75 -0.85
C PRO A 225 9.29 21.59 -1.87
N ASP A 226 10.15 22.48 -1.39
CA ASP A 226 10.88 23.43 -2.25
C ASP A 226 11.67 22.71 -3.36
N SER A 227 12.26 21.53 -3.05
CA SER A 227 13.10 20.74 -3.95
C SER A 227 12.38 20.11 -5.16
N ILE A 228 11.04 20.03 -5.15
CA ILE A 228 10.24 19.41 -6.22
C ILE A 228 9.06 20.29 -6.65
N ALA A 229 9.01 21.53 -6.20
CA ALA A 229 8.00 22.49 -6.63
C ALA A 229 8.13 22.74 -8.13
N PRO A 230 7.02 22.93 -8.86
CA PRO A 230 7.04 23.23 -10.30
C PRO A 230 7.70 24.58 -10.60
N PHE A 231 7.64 25.50 -9.65
CA PHE A 231 8.35 26.78 -9.60
C PHE A 231 8.68 27.08 -8.15
N GLU A 232 9.85 27.69 -7.90
CA GLU A 232 10.24 28.12 -6.56
C GLU A 232 9.48 29.38 -6.13
N VAL A 233 9.32 30.33 -7.06
CA VAL A 233 8.72 31.63 -6.77
C VAL A 233 7.65 31.98 -7.81
N VAL A 234 6.56 32.57 -7.35
CA VAL A 234 5.61 33.29 -8.22
C VAL A 234 5.59 34.77 -7.89
N ILE A 235 5.67 35.59 -8.93
CA ILE A 235 5.47 37.07 -8.86
C ILE A 235 4.05 37.36 -9.30
N CYS A 236 3.28 38.02 -8.42
CA CYS A 236 1.89 38.41 -8.62
C CYS A 236 1.79 39.94 -8.71
N PRO A 237 1.93 40.56 -9.89
CA PRO A 237 1.78 41.99 -10.05
C PRO A 237 0.31 42.39 -10.11
N MET A 238 -0.06 43.40 -9.35
CA MET A 238 -1.42 43.91 -9.33
C MET A 238 -1.59 44.97 -10.42
N ASN A 239 -2.51 44.76 -11.37
CA ASN A 239 -2.74 45.65 -12.53
C ASN A 239 -1.53 45.73 -13.50
N TYR A 240 -0.90 44.61 -13.80
CA TYR A 240 0.29 44.50 -14.64
C TYR A 240 0.14 45.28 -15.98
N SER A 241 -0.99 45.15 -16.66
CA SER A 241 -1.23 45.84 -17.94
C SER A 241 -1.52 47.34 -17.80
N LYS A 242 -1.91 47.81 -16.61
CA LYS A 242 -2.39 49.19 -16.39
C LYS A 242 -1.43 50.11 -15.65
N SER A 243 -0.53 49.51 -14.85
CA SER A 243 0.47 50.26 -14.09
C SER A 243 1.87 49.95 -14.64
N GLU A 244 2.47 50.96 -15.30
CA GLU A 244 3.83 50.87 -15.82
C GLU A 244 4.84 50.60 -14.69
N ALA A 245 4.70 51.29 -13.56
CA ALA A 245 5.59 51.10 -12.40
C ALA A 245 5.55 49.69 -11.84
N VAL A 246 4.35 49.07 -11.77
CA VAL A 246 4.21 47.68 -11.32
C VAL A 246 4.82 46.73 -12.33
N ARG A 247 4.58 46.94 -13.63
CA ARG A 247 5.16 46.11 -14.68
C ARG A 247 6.68 46.15 -14.66
N GLU A 248 7.29 47.34 -14.66
CA GLU A 248 8.73 47.51 -14.64
C GLU A 248 9.38 46.87 -13.38
N ALA A 249 8.74 47.01 -12.21
CA ALA A 249 9.22 46.40 -10.97
C ALA A 249 9.12 44.87 -11.02
N ALA A 250 8.03 44.35 -11.60
CA ALA A 250 7.81 42.91 -11.71
C ALA A 250 8.77 42.25 -12.70
N ASP A 251 8.93 42.86 -13.89
CA ASP A 251 9.85 42.39 -14.93
C ASP A 251 11.30 42.41 -14.42
N ARG A 252 11.70 43.47 -13.74
CA ARG A 252 13.03 43.57 -13.14
C ARG A 252 13.24 42.46 -12.08
N LEU A 253 12.32 42.29 -11.14
CA LEU A 253 12.41 41.26 -10.11
C LEU A 253 12.47 39.85 -10.72
N TYR A 254 11.68 39.60 -11.77
CA TYR A 254 11.69 38.35 -12.51
C TYR A 254 13.07 38.05 -13.11
N GLU A 255 13.63 39.00 -13.85
CA GLU A 255 14.95 38.85 -14.51
C GLU A 255 16.08 38.68 -13.47
N GLU A 256 16.04 39.46 -12.38
CA GLU A 256 17.04 39.38 -11.32
C GLU A 256 17.02 38.02 -10.57
N LEU A 257 15.82 37.49 -10.22
CA LEU A 257 15.68 36.18 -9.61
C LEU A 257 16.13 35.07 -10.57
N LYS A 258 15.74 35.14 -11.83
CA LYS A 258 16.16 34.21 -12.87
C LYS A 258 17.67 34.20 -13.08
N ALA A 259 18.31 35.39 -13.05
CA ALA A 259 19.77 35.51 -13.12
C ALA A 259 20.48 34.86 -11.92
N GLN A 260 19.84 34.74 -10.76
CA GLN A 260 20.32 34.00 -9.59
C GLN A 260 20.03 32.49 -9.67
N GLY A 261 19.44 32.03 -10.78
CA GLY A 261 19.10 30.63 -11.02
C GLY A 261 17.87 30.16 -10.22
N VAL A 262 17.00 31.08 -9.83
CA VAL A 262 15.70 30.79 -9.22
C VAL A 262 14.71 30.40 -10.30
N ASP A 263 13.97 29.32 -10.10
CA ASP A 263 12.88 28.92 -10.97
C ASP A 263 11.62 29.75 -10.64
N VAL A 264 11.46 30.86 -11.36
CA VAL A 264 10.48 31.89 -11.10
C VAL A 264 9.46 32.01 -12.23
N ILE A 265 8.20 32.20 -11.87
CA ILE A 265 7.11 32.47 -12.80
C ILE A 265 6.49 33.85 -12.52
N LEU A 266 6.20 34.61 -13.57
CA LEU A 266 5.50 35.88 -13.51
C LEU A 266 4.05 35.68 -13.96
N ASP A 267 3.07 36.05 -13.12
CA ASP A 267 1.66 36.02 -13.48
C ASP A 267 1.26 37.32 -14.17
N ASP A 268 1.40 37.36 -15.47
CA ASP A 268 1.09 38.52 -16.33
C ASP A 268 -0.40 38.63 -16.70
N ARG A 269 -1.26 37.74 -16.16
CA ARG A 269 -2.71 37.76 -16.39
C ARG A 269 -3.36 38.94 -15.66
N ASP A 270 -4.26 39.65 -16.33
CA ASP A 270 -5.08 40.69 -15.71
C ASP A 270 -6.22 40.08 -14.87
N MET A 271 -5.87 39.32 -13.82
CA MET A 271 -6.83 38.66 -12.93
C MET A 271 -7.11 39.49 -11.68
N ARG A 272 -8.29 39.29 -11.10
CA ARG A 272 -8.57 39.84 -9.76
C ARG A 272 -7.65 39.19 -8.72
N PRO A 273 -7.11 39.96 -7.76
CA PRO A 273 -6.15 39.43 -6.79
C PRO A 273 -6.58 38.13 -6.08
N GLY A 274 -7.87 38.05 -5.68
CA GLY A 274 -8.38 36.87 -5.01
C GLY A 274 -8.37 35.59 -5.86
N VAL A 275 -8.62 35.73 -7.18
CA VAL A 275 -8.57 34.62 -8.13
C VAL A 275 -7.11 34.23 -8.38
N MET A 276 -6.25 35.19 -8.64
CA MET A 276 -4.81 34.96 -8.83
C MET A 276 -4.19 34.23 -7.64
N PHE A 277 -4.48 34.69 -6.42
CA PHE A 277 -3.96 34.04 -5.21
C PHE A 277 -4.51 32.63 -5.01
N ALA A 278 -5.81 32.41 -5.27
CA ALA A 278 -6.43 31.09 -5.18
C ALA A 278 -5.81 30.09 -6.17
N ASP A 279 -5.53 30.51 -7.40
CA ASP A 279 -4.86 29.69 -8.41
C ASP A 279 -3.46 29.25 -7.91
N TRP A 280 -2.66 30.20 -7.42
CA TRP A 280 -1.30 29.91 -6.95
C TRP A 280 -1.25 29.16 -5.61
N GLU A 281 -2.25 29.33 -4.77
CA GLU A 281 -2.44 28.52 -3.55
C GLU A 281 -2.83 27.08 -3.90
N LEU A 282 -3.69 26.89 -4.94
CA LEU A 282 -4.05 25.58 -5.45
C LEU A 282 -2.85 24.86 -6.07
N ILE A 283 -2.08 25.55 -6.93
CA ILE A 283 -0.85 25.04 -7.55
C ILE A 283 0.22 24.75 -6.48
N GLY A 284 0.29 25.58 -5.44
CA GLY A 284 1.14 25.34 -4.28
C GLY A 284 2.57 25.84 -4.41
N VAL A 285 2.84 26.85 -5.24
CA VAL A 285 4.18 27.47 -5.34
C VAL A 285 4.66 27.98 -3.97
N PRO A 286 5.86 27.59 -3.50
CA PRO A 286 6.29 27.84 -2.13
C PRO A 286 6.39 29.33 -1.76
N HIS A 287 6.90 30.16 -2.65
CA HIS A 287 7.17 31.56 -2.38
C HIS A 287 6.37 32.47 -3.32
N ARG A 288 5.64 33.42 -2.76
CA ARG A 288 4.85 34.40 -3.51
C ARG A 288 5.30 35.80 -3.20
N VAL A 289 5.57 36.60 -4.24
CA VAL A 289 5.86 38.01 -4.13
C VAL A 289 4.73 38.79 -4.81
N VAL A 290 4.09 39.70 -4.09
CA VAL A 290 3.02 40.53 -4.60
C VAL A 290 3.54 41.97 -4.78
N ILE A 291 3.35 42.50 -5.98
CA ILE A 291 3.77 43.87 -6.35
C ILE A 291 2.54 44.68 -6.69
N GLY A 292 2.34 45.79 -5.98
CA GLY A 292 1.22 46.69 -6.22
C GLY A 292 1.60 48.14 -6.04
N ASP A 293 0.84 49.04 -6.67
CA ASP A 293 1.11 50.49 -6.67
C ASP A 293 1.29 51.07 -5.26
N ARG A 294 0.50 50.59 -4.31
CA ARG A 294 0.57 51.06 -2.91
C ARG A 294 1.90 50.69 -2.23
N GLY A 295 2.34 49.46 -2.43
CA GLY A 295 3.63 48.98 -1.90
C GLY A 295 4.78 49.76 -2.55
N LEU A 296 4.79 49.87 -3.87
CA LEU A 296 5.84 50.59 -4.61
C LEU A 296 5.99 52.06 -4.22
N LYS A 297 4.88 52.73 -3.86
CA LYS A 297 4.96 54.11 -3.31
C LYS A 297 5.74 54.18 -1.99
N ASN A 298 5.78 53.10 -1.24
CA ASN A 298 6.57 52.98 -0.01
C ASN A 298 7.93 52.32 -0.25
N GLY A 299 8.26 51.93 -1.48
CA GLY A 299 9.47 51.18 -1.82
C GLY A 299 9.44 49.74 -1.36
N GLU A 300 8.25 49.11 -1.25
CA GLU A 300 8.08 47.77 -0.67
C GLU A 300 7.30 46.83 -1.59
N VAL A 301 7.55 45.52 -1.45
CA VAL A 301 6.77 44.42 -2.00
C VAL A 301 6.31 43.49 -0.87
N GLU A 302 5.18 42.79 -1.05
CA GLU A 302 4.68 41.83 -0.07
C GLU A 302 5.21 40.44 -0.42
N TYR A 303 5.83 39.78 0.56
CA TYR A 303 6.21 38.36 0.47
C TYR A 303 5.32 37.50 1.34
N ALA A 304 4.97 36.31 0.87
CA ALA A 304 4.28 35.27 1.65
C ALA A 304 4.81 33.88 1.30
N ASN A 305 4.89 33.00 2.29
CA ASN A 305 5.20 31.60 2.11
C ASN A 305 3.91 30.75 2.07
N ARG A 306 3.81 29.79 1.14
CA ARG A 306 2.65 28.91 1.00
C ARG A 306 2.33 28.11 2.26
N ARG A 307 3.35 27.76 3.04
CA ARG A 307 3.18 27.03 4.32
C ARG A 307 2.58 27.87 5.44
N ASN A 308 2.71 29.20 5.34
CA ASN A 308 2.19 30.14 6.33
C ASN A 308 1.67 31.42 5.67
N LEU A 309 0.52 31.33 5.03
CA LEU A 309 -0.10 32.47 4.31
C LEU A 309 -0.60 33.58 5.23
N ALA A 310 -0.72 33.32 6.53
CA ALA A 310 -1.11 34.34 7.52
C ALA A 310 0.03 35.32 7.81
N GLU A 311 1.26 34.90 7.67
CA GLU A 311 2.46 35.72 7.87
C GLU A 311 2.87 36.38 6.55
N LYS A 312 2.62 37.69 6.45
CA LYS A 312 3.02 38.51 5.32
C LYS A 312 4.15 39.43 5.74
N VAL A 313 5.19 39.45 4.94
CA VAL A 313 6.38 40.26 5.19
C VAL A 313 6.48 41.36 4.15
N MET A 314 6.55 42.63 4.59
CA MET A 314 6.87 43.73 3.69
C MET A 314 8.38 43.83 3.54
N VAL A 315 8.85 43.71 2.33
CA VAL A 315 10.28 43.72 1.98
C VAL A 315 10.59 44.91 1.10
N LYS A 316 11.68 45.62 1.35
CA LYS A 316 12.11 46.68 0.48
C LYS A 316 12.38 46.16 -0.93
N THR A 317 11.93 46.90 -1.93
CA THR A 317 12.06 46.52 -3.35
C THR A 317 13.50 46.22 -3.73
N GLU A 318 14.46 46.98 -3.22
CA GLU A 318 15.91 46.79 -3.45
C GLU A 318 16.52 45.58 -2.78
N GLU A 319 15.88 45.06 -1.69
CA GLU A 319 16.32 43.90 -0.91
C GLU A 319 15.56 42.63 -1.33
N ALA A 320 14.52 42.74 -2.18
CA ALA A 320 13.60 41.65 -2.46
C ALA A 320 14.28 40.39 -3.04
N VAL A 321 15.21 40.54 -3.95
CA VAL A 321 15.96 39.42 -4.56
C VAL A 321 16.75 38.66 -3.50
N GLU A 322 17.54 39.37 -2.69
CA GLU A 322 18.36 38.77 -1.64
C GLU A 322 17.48 38.10 -0.59
N PHE A 323 16.39 38.76 -0.17
CA PHE A 323 15.46 38.23 0.79
C PHE A 323 14.81 36.92 0.29
N VAL A 324 14.24 36.92 -0.91
CA VAL A 324 13.57 35.75 -1.49
C VAL A 324 14.56 34.60 -1.67
N THR A 325 15.74 34.86 -2.22
CA THR A 325 16.78 33.83 -2.42
C THR A 325 17.20 33.17 -1.10
N LYS A 326 17.26 33.92 0.00
CA LYS A 326 17.55 33.38 1.35
C LYS A 326 16.43 32.50 1.90
N GLN A 327 15.17 32.71 1.48
CA GLN A 327 14.04 31.89 1.91
C GLN A 327 13.99 30.54 1.21
N ILE A 328 14.57 30.44 0.01
CA ILE A 328 14.59 29.21 -0.78
C ILE A 328 15.62 28.26 -0.18
N LYS A 329 15.14 27.11 0.33
CA LYS A 329 16.01 26.05 0.89
C LYS A 329 16.48 25.17 -0.27
N ARG A 330 17.69 25.30 -0.67
CA ARG A 330 18.36 24.42 -1.64
C ARG A 330 19.12 23.30 -0.98
#